data_eaa66f5ea08c96c2ecc56846a45c52b9
#
_entry.id   eaa66f5ea08c96c2ecc56846a45c52b9
#
_cell.length_a   1.000
_cell.length_b   1.000
_cell.length_c   1.000
_cell.angle_alpha   90.00
_cell.angle_beta   90.00
_cell.angle_gamma   90.00
#
_symmetry.space_group_name_H-M   'P 1'
#
loop_
_entity.id
_entity.type
_entity.pdbx_description
1 polymer ?
#
loop_
_entity_poly.entity_id
_entity_poly.type
_entity_poly.pdbx_seq_one_letter_code
_entity_poly.pdbx_strand_id
1 'polypeptide(L)'
;MRKIIFKILFSIILIGPYLKAQKYVPSSENLEAREWFQNARFGLFVHWGVYSILGDGEWVMNNQNISISEYEKLPTFFNPIDYDPVEWVSMVKEAGMKYITITSRHHDGFSMFDTKMSDYNIVQSTPYRKDIIKLLAEECRKQGIKLFFYYSLLDWNRDDYFPRGRTGKGIAGRG
;
A
#
# COMPACT_ATOMS: atom_id res chain seq x y z
N MET A 1 -18.41 -48.12 -22.13
CA MET A 1 -17.72 -47.12 -21.32
C MET A 1 -17.57 -45.74 -21.99
N ARG A 2 -17.09 -45.64 -23.23
CA ARG A 2 -16.91 -44.33 -23.93
C ARG A 2 -18.20 -43.48 -24.07
N LYS A 3 -19.36 -44.11 -24.31
CA LYS A 3 -20.65 -43.38 -24.44
C LYS A 3 -21.20 -42.81 -23.13
N ILE A 4 -20.83 -43.38 -21.97
CA ILE A 4 -21.27 -42.92 -20.66
C ILE A 4 -20.44 -41.67 -20.25
N ILE A 5 -19.14 -41.71 -20.52
CA ILE A 5 -18.22 -40.58 -20.23
C ILE A 5 -18.66 -39.33 -21.02
N PHE A 6 -19.07 -39.48 -22.29
CA PHE A 6 -19.51 -38.36 -23.12
C PHE A 6 -20.82 -37.73 -22.59
N LYS A 7 -21.75 -38.54 -22.08
CA LYS A 7 -23.00 -38.03 -21.46
C LYS A 7 -22.76 -37.29 -20.16
N ILE A 8 -21.80 -37.72 -19.34
CA ILE A 8 -21.44 -37.05 -18.08
C ILE A 8 -20.73 -35.71 -18.37
N LEU A 9 -19.81 -35.69 -19.36
CA LEU A 9 -19.18 -34.42 -19.76
C LEU A 9 -20.19 -33.40 -20.31
N PHE A 10 -21.18 -33.83 -21.09
CA PHE A 10 -22.20 -32.96 -21.65
C PHE A 10 -23.15 -32.44 -20.58
N SER A 11 -23.44 -33.22 -19.53
CA SER A 11 -24.26 -32.76 -18.40
C SER A 11 -23.56 -31.72 -17.53
N ILE A 12 -22.23 -31.80 -17.39
CA ILE A 12 -21.44 -30.81 -16.63
C ILE A 12 -21.38 -29.46 -17.36
N ILE A 13 -21.34 -29.47 -18.70
CA ILE A 13 -21.34 -28.26 -19.54
C ILE A 13 -22.68 -27.49 -19.43
N LEU A 14 -23.79 -28.20 -19.22
CA LEU A 14 -25.11 -27.57 -19.09
C LEU A 14 -25.40 -26.92 -17.72
N ILE A 15 -24.62 -27.26 -16.69
CA ILE A 15 -24.77 -26.69 -15.34
C ILE A 15 -23.91 -25.39 -15.15
N GLY A 16 -22.90 -25.17 -16.02
CA GLY A 16 -21.97 -24.05 -15.92
C GLY A 16 -22.55 -22.63 -16.07
N PRO A 17 -23.59 -22.37 -16.85
CA PRO A 17 -24.06 -21.00 -17.11
C PRO A 17 -24.99 -20.40 -16.04
N TYR A 18 -25.34 -21.13 -14.99
CA TYR A 18 -26.30 -20.64 -13.99
C TYR A 18 -25.69 -20.04 -12.73
N LEU A 19 -24.36 -19.92 -12.65
CA LEU A 19 -23.70 -19.16 -11.59
C LEU A 19 -23.90 -17.66 -11.88
N LYS A 20 -25.06 -17.12 -11.45
CA LYS A 20 -25.25 -15.67 -11.44
C LYS A 20 -24.31 -15.07 -10.41
N ALA A 21 -23.40 -14.21 -10.85
CA ALA A 21 -22.63 -13.38 -9.93
C ALA A 21 -23.60 -12.63 -9.02
N GLN A 22 -23.38 -12.74 -7.72
CA GLN A 22 -24.21 -12.03 -6.75
C GLN A 22 -24.02 -10.52 -6.97
N LYS A 23 -25.11 -9.82 -7.24
CA LYS A 23 -25.07 -8.36 -7.40
C LYS A 23 -24.69 -7.74 -6.07
N TYR A 24 -23.55 -7.03 -6.05
CA TYR A 24 -23.15 -6.29 -4.87
C TYR A 24 -24.20 -5.19 -4.56
N VAL A 25 -24.70 -5.21 -3.35
CA VAL A 25 -25.56 -4.15 -2.80
C VAL A 25 -24.79 -3.50 -1.65
N PRO A 26 -24.41 -2.21 -1.78
CA PRO A 26 -23.69 -1.53 -0.71
C PRO A 26 -24.57 -1.40 0.53
N SER A 27 -23.96 -1.47 1.72
CA SER A 27 -24.65 -1.16 2.98
C SER A 27 -24.88 0.35 3.12
N SER A 28 -25.76 0.74 4.07
CA SER A 28 -26.00 2.14 4.40
C SER A 28 -24.73 2.88 4.78
N GLU A 29 -23.90 2.27 5.61
CA GLU A 29 -22.62 2.84 6.03
C GLU A 29 -21.65 3.05 4.86
N ASN A 30 -21.68 2.13 3.90
CA ASN A 30 -20.85 2.28 2.69
C ASN A 30 -21.35 3.44 1.82
N LEU A 31 -22.67 3.61 1.70
CA LEU A 31 -23.24 4.74 0.96
C LEU A 31 -22.92 6.09 1.64
N GLU A 32 -23.08 6.18 2.95
CA GLU A 32 -22.69 7.35 3.74
C GLU A 32 -21.21 7.69 3.61
N ALA A 33 -20.32 6.69 3.66
CA ALA A 33 -18.88 6.88 3.48
C ALA A 33 -18.55 7.42 2.08
N ARG A 34 -19.23 6.93 1.04
CA ARG A 34 -19.06 7.42 -0.34
C ARG A 34 -19.53 8.86 -0.49
N GLU A 35 -20.69 9.18 0.07
CA GLU A 35 -21.22 10.55 0.06
C GLU A 35 -20.28 11.50 0.81
N TRP A 36 -19.80 11.09 1.99
CA TRP A 36 -18.81 11.85 2.73
C TRP A 36 -17.57 12.14 1.87
N PHE A 37 -17.02 11.11 1.20
CA PHE A 37 -15.82 11.26 0.39
C PHE A 37 -16.05 12.16 -0.83
N GLN A 38 -17.22 12.05 -1.50
CA GLN A 38 -17.59 12.94 -2.60
C GLN A 38 -17.66 14.41 -2.17
N ASN A 39 -18.09 14.67 -0.93
CA ASN A 39 -18.21 16.01 -0.38
C ASN A 39 -16.92 16.54 0.22
N ALA A 40 -15.98 15.69 0.58
CA ALA A 40 -14.71 16.06 1.23
C ALA A 40 -13.78 16.88 0.31
N ARG A 41 -13.74 16.62 -0.98
CA ARG A 41 -13.10 17.32 -2.12
C ARG A 41 -11.66 17.81 -1.93
N PHE A 42 -11.20 18.10 -0.71
CA PHE A 42 -9.88 18.64 -0.43
C PHE A 42 -9.20 17.83 0.66
N GLY A 43 -8.06 17.25 0.33
CA GLY A 43 -7.23 16.44 1.22
C GLY A 43 -5.78 16.48 0.83
N LEU A 44 -4.91 16.00 1.70
CA LEU A 44 -3.48 15.87 1.48
C LEU A 44 -3.17 14.44 1.03
N PHE A 45 -2.31 14.29 0.01
CA PHE A 45 -1.70 13.01 -0.33
C PHE A 45 -0.18 13.10 -0.12
N VAL A 46 0.33 12.26 0.78
CA VAL A 46 1.74 12.21 1.15
C VAL A 46 2.38 10.95 0.57
N HIS A 47 3.39 11.13 -0.29
CA HIS A 47 4.32 10.09 -0.68
C HIS A 47 5.56 10.21 0.20
N TRP A 48 5.74 9.25 1.12
CA TRP A 48 6.86 9.27 2.05
C TRP A 48 7.29 7.84 2.41
N GLY A 49 8.57 7.58 2.35
CA GLY A 49 9.18 6.29 2.59
C GLY A 49 10.69 6.37 2.51
N VAL A 50 11.37 5.23 2.51
CA VAL A 50 12.84 5.17 2.42
C VAL A 50 13.39 5.82 1.15
N TYR A 51 12.62 5.86 0.06
CA TYR A 51 12.99 6.57 -1.18
C TYR A 51 13.22 8.07 -0.96
N SER A 52 12.62 8.66 0.07
CA SER A 52 12.80 10.09 0.38
C SER A 52 14.23 10.44 0.75
N ILE A 53 15.04 9.46 1.20
CA ILE A 53 16.47 9.65 1.46
C ILE A 53 17.23 10.07 0.20
N LEU A 54 16.82 9.54 -0.96
CA LEU A 54 17.48 9.79 -2.24
C LEU A 54 17.02 11.09 -2.92
N GLY A 55 15.90 11.67 -2.46
CA GLY A 55 15.41 12.97 -2.97
C GLY A 55 14.96 12.98 -4.43
N ASP A 56 14.67 11.82 -5.03
CA ASP A 56 14.34 11.67 -6.47
C ASP A 56 13.00 10.94 -6.70
N GLY A 57 12.09 11.09 -5.75
CA GLY A 57 10.73 10.55 -5.81
C GLY A 57 10.61 9.05 -5.50
N GLU A 58 9.39 8.59 -5.46
CA GLU A 58 9.04 7.23 -5.03
C GLU A 58 9.37 6.14 -6.06
N TRP A 59 9.66 6.53 -7.30
CA TRP A 59 10.09 5.65 -8.38
C TRP A 59 11.60 5.56 -8.55
N VAL A 60 12.40 6.20 -7.69
CA VAL A 60 13.85 6.31 -7.82
C VAL A 60 14.54 4.96 -8.00
N MET A 61 14.12 3.94 -7.26
CA MET A 61 14.65 2.59 -7.39
C MET A 61 14.55 2.07 -8.83
N ASN A 62 13.39 2.28 -9.47
CA ASN A 62 13.15 1.86 -10.86
C ASN A 62 13.85 2.78 -11.87
N ASN A 63 13.76 4.09 -11.69
CA ASN A 63 14.25 5.07 -12.66
C ASN A 63 15.77 5.05 -12.77
N GLN A 64 16.45 4.84 -11.65
CA GLN A 64 17.91 4.77 -11.59
C GLN A 64 18.47 3.35 -11.65
N ASN A 65 17.61 2.32 -11.86
CA ASN A 65 18.04 0.91 -11.89
C ASN A 65 18.80 0.47 -10.64
N ILE A 66 18.42 0.95 -9.46
CA ILE A 66 19.05 0.56 -8.21
C ILE A 66 18.71 -0.91 -7.92
N SER A 67 19.71 -1.73 -7.66
CA SER A 67 19.48 -3.13 -7.33
C SER A 67 18.76 -3.28 -5.99
N ILE A 68 18.03 -4.38 -5.81
CA ILE A 68 17.34 -4.66 -4.54
C ILE A 68 18.36 -4.67 -3.39
N SER A 69 19.52 -5.32 -3.59
CA SER A 69 20.58 -5.42 -2.57
C SER A 69 21.18 -4.08 -2.14
N GLU A 70 21.19 -3.08 -3.04
CA GLU A 70 21.60 -1.72 -2.68
C GLU A 70 20.46 -0.96 -2.01
N TYR A 71 19.24 -1.09 -2.53
CA TYR A 71 18.10 -0.36 -2.01
C TYR A 71 17.71 -0.80 -0.59
N GLU A 72 17.84 -2.09 -0.28
CA GLU A 72 17.59 -2.67 1.06
C GLU A 72 18.45 -2.08 2.17
N LYS A 73 19.50 -1.34 1.83
CA LYS A 73 20.36 -0.64 2.81
C LYS A 73 19.75 0.69 3.28
N LEU A 74 18.86 1.29 2.49
CA LEU A 74 18.28 2.61 2.79
C LEU A 74 17.58 2.70 4.15
N PRO A 75 16.83 1.69 4.62
CA PRO A 75 16.20 1.75 5.93
C PRO A 75 17.15 2.06 7.07
N THR A 76 18.42 1.65 6.99
CA THR A 76 19.41 1.92 8.04
C THR A 76 19.74 3.41 8.19
N PHE A 77 19.44 4.22 7.19
CA PHE A 77 19.61 5.68 7.18
C PHE A 77 18.29 6.42 7.41
N PHE A 78 17.15 5.72 7.42
CA PHE A 78 15.84 6.34 7.58
C PHE A 78 15.53 6.58 9.07
N ASN A 79 15.80 7.81 9.52
CA ASN A 79 15.61 8.19 10.92
C ASN A 79 14.88 9.54 11.05
N PRO A 80 13.56 9.59 10.80
CA PRO A 80 12.78 10.83 10.80
C PRO A 80 12.48 11.31 12.22
N ILE A 81 13.50 11.77 12.95
CA ILE A 81 13.38 12.21 14.37
C ILE A 81 12.49 13.46 14.53
N ASP A 82 12.38 14.27 13.49
CA ASP A 82 11.57 15.51 13.49
C ASP A 82 10.11 15.27 13.06
N TYR A 83 9.72 14.00 12.84
CA TYR A 83 8.34 13.71 12.51
C TYR A 83 7.42 13.96 13.70
N ASP A 84 6.53 14.95 13.56
CA ASP A 84 5.48 15.27 14.53
C ASP A 84 4.09 15.09 13.90
N PRO A 85 3.34 14.04 14.27
CA PRO A 85 1.99 13.83 13.75
C PRO A 85 1.00 14.92 14.20
N VAL A 86 1.24 15.58 15.35
CA VAL A 86 0.38 16.66 15.82
C VAL A 86 0.48 17.85 14.89
N GLU A 87 1.70 18.26 14.55
CA GLU A 87 1.95 19.35 13.62
C GLU A 87 1.35 19.06 12.24
N TRP A 88 1.58 17.86 11.70
CA TRP A 88 1.06 17.46 10.39
C TRP A 88 -0.47 17.54 10.34
N VAL A 89 -1.15 16.96 11.32
CA VAL A 89 -2.61 16.93 11.35
C VAL A 89 -3.20 18.31 11.59
N SER A 90 -2.56 19.14 12.44
CA SER A 90 -2.97 20.51 12.69
C SER A 90 -2.86 21.36 11.42
N MET A 91 -1.75 21.27 10.70
CA MET A 91 -1.56 21.95 9.41
C MET A 91 -2.64 21.57 8.39
N VAL A 92 -2.97 20.28 8.28
CA VAL A 92 -4.02 19.78 7.38
C VAL A 92 -5.38 20.37 7.76
N LYS A 93 -5.69 20.40 9.03
CA LYS A 93 -6.94 20.95 9.56
C LYS A 93 -7.06 22.45 9.35
N GLU A 94 -6.01 23.21 9.64
CA GLU A 94 -5.93 24.66 9.45
C GLU A 94 -6.04 25.05 7.97
N ALA A 95 -5.49 24.25 7.07
CA ALA A 95 -5.66 24.42 5.63
C ALA A 95 -7.07 24.10 5.11
N GLY A 96 -7.98 23.63 5.98
CA GLY A 96 -9.35 23.28 5.61
C GLY A 96 -9.51 21.91 4.93
N MET A 97 -8.44 21.11 4.88
CA MET A 97 -8.46 19.75 4.34
C MET A 97 -9.28 18.82 5.24
N LYS A 98 -9.82 17.75 4.66
CA LYS A 98 -10.74 16.82 5.34
C LYS A 98 -10.14 15.47 5.61
N TYR A 99 -9.06 15.12 4.91
CA TYR A 99 -8.40 13.83 5.03
C TYR A 99 -6.93 13.91 4.66
N ILE A 100 -6.19 12.89 5.11
CA ILE A 100 -4.83 12.59 4.68
C ILE A 100 -4.84 11.22 4.02
N THR A 101 -4.18 11.09 2.87
CA THR A 101 -3.78 9.82 2.28
C THR A 101 -2.27 9.72 2.38
N ILE A 102 -1.73 8.62 2.90
CA ILE A 102 -0.30 8.40 3.02
C ILE A 102 0.09 7.06 2.39
N THR A 103 1.27 7.00 1.78
CA THR A 103 1.85 5.75 1.33
C THR A 103 2.26 4.91 2.54
N SER A 104 1.41 3.99 2.94
CA SER A 104 1.74 3.02 4.00
C SER A 104 2.75 1.98 3.53
N ARG A 105 2.75 1.67 2.23
CA ARG A 105 3.71 0.84 1.51
C ARG A 105 3.70 1.23 0.05
N HIS A 106 4.87 1.47 -0.54
CA HIS A 106 5.02 1.74 -1.96
C HIS A 106 5.59 0.52 -2.70
N HIS A 107 5.89 0.64 -3.99
CA HIS A 107 6.37 -0.44 -4.87
C HIS A 107 7.70 -1.05 -4.41
N ASP A 108 8.50 -0.32 -3.66
CA ASP A 108 9.75 -0.79 -3.07
C ASP A 108 9.58 -1.87 -1.98
N GLY A 109 8.33 -2.11 -1.58
CA GLY A 109 8.00 -3.14 -0.60
C GLY A 109 8.27 -2.76 0.85
N PHE A 110 8.74 -1.53 1.13
CA PHE A 110 9.00 -1.07 2.49
C PHE A 110 7.70 -0.64 3.19
N SER A 111 7.43 -1.19 4.38
CA SER A 111 6.25 -0.88 5.17
C SER A 111 6.53 0.23 6.18
N MET A 112 5.77 1.33 6.12
CA MET A 112 5.87 2.47 7.04
C MET A 112 5.14 2.23 8.37
N PHE A 113 4.74 0.99 8.65
CA PHE A 113 4.03 0.54 9.85
C PHE A 113 4.61 -0.78 10.37
N ASP A 114 4.34 -1.08 11.64
CA ASP A 114 4.71 -2.34 12.25
C ASP A 114 3.88 -3.49 11.67
N THR A 115 4.55 -4.49 11.10
CA THR A 115 3.90 -5.66 10.52
C THR A 115 4.65 -6.93 10.87
N LYS A 116 3.90 -7.99 11.18
CA LYS A 116 4.45 -9.34 11.41
C LYS A 116 4.70 -10.13 10.12
N MET A 117 4.32 -9.56 8.97
CA MET A 117 4.42 -10.26 7.68
C MET A 117 5.77 -10.10 6.99
N SER A 118 6.59 -9.14 7.43
CA SER A 118 7.91 -8.87 6.88
C SER A 118 8.71 -8.02 7.86
N ASP A 119 9.99 -8.32 8.03
CA ASP A 119 10.91 -7.47 8.80
C ASP A 119 11.33 -6.21 8.04
N TYR A 120 11.01 -6.13 6.74
CA TYR A 120 11.28 -4.96 5.91
C TYR A 120 10.24 -3.85 6.19
N ASN A 121 10.31 -3.31 7.39
CA ASN A 121 9.40 -2.29 7.90
C ASN A 121 10.12 -1.27 8.80
N ILE A 122 9.46 -0.15 9.02
CA ILE A 122 10.06 0.99 9.75
C ILE A 122 10.47 0.66 11.19
N VAL A 123 9.76 -0.25 11.86
CA VAL A 123 10.06 -0.61 13.25
C VAL A 123 11.25 -1.55 13.35
N GLN A 124 11.34 -2.52 12.44
CA GLN A 124 12.39 -3.55 12.50
C GLN A 124 13.70 -3.12 11.80
N SER A 125 13.58 -2.41 10.67
CA SER A 125 14.72 -2.16 9.79
C SER A 125 15.35 -0.77 9.92
N THR A 126 14.75 0.15 10.73
CA THR A 126 15.25 1.52 10.85
C THR A 126 15.74 1.84 12.26
N PRO A 127 16.62 2.84 12.43
CA PRO A 127 16.97 3.35 13.75
C PRO A 127 15.82 4.07 14.45
N TYR A 128 14.81 4.54 13.70
CA TYR A 128 13.64 5.27 14.24
C TYR A 128 12.75 4.40 15.13
N ARG A 129 12.53 3.15 14.77
CA ARG A 129 11.82 2.10 15.53
C ARG A 129 10.43 2.47 16.04
N LYS A 130 9.74 3.39 15.39
CA LYS A 130 8.37 3.78 15.74
C LYS A 130 7.46 3.59 14.53
N ASP A 131 6.22 3.21 14.78
CA ASP A 131 5.18 3.04 13.77
C ASP A 131 4.58 4.39 13.41
N ILE A 132 5.02 4.98 12.30
CA ILE A 132 4.55 6.29 11.80
C ILE A 132 3.06 6.26 11.49
N ILE A 133 2.58 5.18 10.89
CA ILE A 133 1.17 5.04 10.50
C ILE A 133 0.27 5.00 11.73
N LYS A 134 0.68 4.27 12.77
CA LYS A 134 -0.03 4.23 14.04
C LYS A 134 -0.10 5.60 14.70
N LEU A 135 1.03 6.30 14.79
CA LEU A 135 1.09 7.64 15.38
C LEU A 135 0.20 8.63 14.62
N LEU A 136 0.24 8.59 13.28
CA LEU A 136 -0.61 9.44 12.45
C LEU A 136 -2.10 9.11 12.63
N ALA A 137 -2.45 7.82 12.68
CA ALA A 137 -3.83 7.38 12.85
C ALA A 137 -4.42 7.81 14.20
N GLU A 138 -3.62 7.73 15.27
CA GLU A 138 -4.03 8.17 16.60
C GLU A 138 -4.32 9.67 16.60
N GLU A 139 -3.45 10.48 15.99
CA GLU A 139 -3.61 11.92 15.95
C GLU A 139 -4.74 12.37 15.01
N CYS A 140 -4.86 11.75 13.84
CA CYS A 140 -5.99 11.99 12.93
C CYS A 140 -7.34 11.76 13.63
N ARG A 141 -7.43 10.69 14.44
CA ARG A 141 -8.65 10.40 15.22
C ARG A 141 -8.95 11.48 16.26
N LYS A 142 -7.94 11.96 16.97
CA LYS A 142 -8.08 13.03 17.98
C LYS A 142 -8.57 14.33 17.35
N GLN A 143 -8.03 14.71 16.20
CA GLN A 143 -8.34 15.97 15.55
C GLN A 143 -9.52 15.91 14.57
N GLY A 144 -10.10 14.73 14.33
CA GLY A 144 -11.26 14.52 13.45
C GLY A 144 -10.95 14.55 11.96
N ILE A 145 -9.69 14.31 11.57
CA ILE A 145 -9.25 14.14 10.18
C ILE A 145 -9.36 12.68 9.78
N LYS A 146 -9.89 12.39 8.59
CA LYS A 146 -9.92 11.03 8.07
C LYS A 146 -8.55 10.63 7.52
N LEU A 147 -8.15 9.38 7.78
CA LEU A 147 -6.90 8.82 7.27
C LEU A 147 -7.18 7.72 6.26
N PHE A 148 -6.54 7.80 5.11
CA PHE A 148 -6.55 6.80 4.05
C PHE A 148 -5.14 6.29 3.77
N PHE A 149 -5.05 5.07 3.24
CA PHE A 149 -3.77 4.45 2.93
C PHE A 149 -3.66 4.16 1.45
N TYR A 150 -2.56 4.58 0.87
CA TYR A 150 -2.08 3.98 -0.35
C TYR A 150 -1.24 2.76 0.04
N TYR A 151 -1.63 1.61 -0.44
CA TYR A 151 -0.91 0.36 -0.25
C TYR A 151 -0.66 -0.29 -1.60
N SER A 152 0.59 -0.39 -1.99
CA SER A 152 0.97 -1.01 -3.26
C SER A 152 0.84 -2.53 -3.18
N LEU A 153 0.15 -3.11 -4.17
CA LEU A 153 0.19 -4.55 -4.42
C LEU A 153 1.40 -4.94 -5.29
N LEU A 154 1.96 -3.97 -6.03
CA LEU A 154 3.23 -4.13 -6.71
C LEU A 154 4.34 -4.13 -5.66
N ASP A 155 5.25 -5.10 -5.72
CA ASP A 155 6.31 -5.30 -4.74
C ASP A 155 7.61 -5.70 -5.43
N TRP A 156 8.51 -4.74 -5.55
CA TRP A 156 9.80 -4.97 -6.21
C TRP A 156 10.81 -5.72 -5.34
N ASN A 157 10.59 -5.74 -4.03
CA ASN A 157 11.48 -6.42 -3.09
C ASN A 157 11.24 -7.93 -3.07
N ARG A 158 10.03 -8.39 -3.32
CA ARG A 158 9.68 -9.81 -3.22
C ARG A 158 10.19 -10.65 -4.39
N ASP A 159 10.76 -11.82 -4.06
CA ASP A 159 11.27 -12.77 -5.05
C ASP A 159 10.18 -13.47 -5.86
N ASP A 160 9.01 -13.66 -5.26
CA ASP A 160 7.87 -14.34 -5.85
C ASP A 160 6.91 -13.40 -6.61
N TYR A 161 7.20 -12.09 -6.65
CA TYR A 161 6.41 -11.15 -7.42
C TYR A 161 6.74 -11.24 -8.92
N PHE A 162 5.73 -11.45 -9.75
CA PHE A 162 5.88 -11.54 -11.21
C PHE A 162 4.98 -10.52 -11.94
N PRO A 163 5.47 -9.88 -13.00
CA PRO A 163 6.86 -9.88 -13.49
C PRO A 163 7.78 -9.11 -12.55
N ARG A 164 8.96 -9.62 -12.36
CA ARG A 164 9.96 -9.02 -11.45
C ARG A 164 10.43 -7.64 -11.85
N GLY A 165 9.80 -7.13 -12.85
CA GLY A 165 9.89 -5.77 -13.25
C GLY A 165 11.27 -5.31 -13.66
N ARG A 166 11.35 -4.03 -13.81
CA ARG A 166 12.50 -3.33 -14.38
C ARG A 166 13.67 -3.25 -13.41
N THR A 167 13.40 -3.16 -12.13
CA THR A 167 14.40 -3.00 -11.07
C THR A 167 14.94 -4.34 -10.62
N GLY A 168 14.13 -5.35 -10.69
CA GLY A 168 14.53 -6.68 -10.30
C GLY A 168 15.45 -7.35 -11.29
N LYS A 169 15.58 -6.84 -12.52
CA LYS A 169 16.28 -7.53 -13.60
C LYS A 169 16.01 -9.03 -13.57
N GLY A 170 14.76 -9.37 -13.34
CA GLY A 170 14.31 -10.69 -12.98
C GLY A 170 14.82 -11.05 -11.59
N ILE A 171 15.08 -12.30 -11.38
CA ILE A 171 15.75 -12.78 -10.17
C ILE A 171 17.08 -12.03 -9.97
N ALA A 172 17.64 -11.55 -11.04
CA ALA A 172 18.89 -10.83 -11.07
C ALA A 172 18.87 -9.48 -10.34
N GLY A 173 17.71 -8.91 -10.06
CA GLY A 173 17.64 -7.72 -9.23
C GLY A 173 18.17 -7.90 -7.82
N ARG A 174 18.46 -9.14 -7.42
CA ARG A 174 19.15 -9.49 -6.18
C ARG A 174 20.63 -9.83 -6.35
N GLY A 175 21.11 -9.80 -7.57
CA GLY A 175 22.52 -10.09 -7.85
C GLY A 175 23.46 -8.98 -7.46
#